data_7813e3cea0d9d6cb0900fca3cf3ea526
#
_entry.id   7813e3cea0d9d6cb0900fca3cf3ea526
#
_cell.length_a   1.000
_cell.length_b   1.000
_cell.length_c   1.000
_cell.angle_alpha   90.00
_cell.angle_beta   90.00
_cell.angle_gamma   90.00
#
_symmetry.space_group_name_H-M   'P 1'
#
loop_
_entity.id
_entity.type
_entity.pdbx_description
1 polymer ?
#
loop_
_entity_poly.entity_id
_entity_poly.type
_entity_poly.pdbx_seq_one_letter_code
_entity_poly.pdbx_strand_id
1 'polypeptide(L)'
;HLCTIIFHYIMGGEKMTDIDPIELGERIKKQRLLLGYSREKLAELADITPRFCYDLELGLKNMSVNTLLKLSTALHVSVDYLLHGSTQETNYYSSLFSLIETCPKRDLAHLEQIISHYIQAVRNDKES
;
A
#
# COMPACT_ATOMS: atom_id res chain seq x y z
N HIS A 1 -5.50 2.53 -19.22
CA HIS A 1 -5.81 3.96 -19.14
C HIS A 1 -6.54 4.34 -17.85
N LEU A 2 -7.60 3.63 -17.50
CA LEU A 2 -8.34 3.90 -16.28
C LEU A 2 -7.48 3.65 -15.03
N CYS A 3 -6.73 2.55 -14.99
CA CYS A 3 -5.82 2.23 -13.90
C CYS A 3 -4.74 3.29 -13.72
N THR A 4 -4.20 3.83 -14.81
CA THR A 4 -3.17 4.88 -14.76
C THR A 4 -3.73 6.19 -14.22
N ILE A 5 -4.95 6.55 -14.61
CA ILE A 5 -5.61 7.77 -14.15
C ILE A 5 -5.99 7.66 -12.68
N ILE A 6 -6.57 6.54 -12.26
CA ILE A 6 -6.91 6.27 -10.86
C ILE A 6 -5.65 6.25 -10.01
N PHE A 7 -4.61 5.59 -10.47
CA PHE A 7 -3.32 5.52 -9.79
C PHE A 7 -2.70 6.91 -9.62
N HIS A 8 -2.73 7.73 -10.67
CA HIS A 8 -2.23 9.10 -10.67
C HIS A 8 -3.03 9.98 -9.69
N TYR A 9 -4.33 9.79 -9.65
CA TYR A 9 -5.24 10.53 -8.74
C TYR A 9 -5.04 10.10 -7.28
N ILE A 10 -4.88 8.81 -7.05
CA ILE A 10 -4.65 8.22 -5.71
C ILE A 10 -3.30 8.64 -5.12
N MET A 11 -2.27 8.75 -5.96
CA MET A 11 -0.91 9.08 -5.52
C MET A 11 -0.62 10.58 -5.45
N GLY A 12 -1.64 11.45 -5.60
CA GLY A 12 -1.48 12.91 -5.46
C GLY A 12 -0.72 13.60 -6.59
N GLY A 13 -0.61 12.95 -7.71
CA GLY A 13 -0.49 13.54 -9.04
C GLY A 13 0.85 13.82 -9.66
N GLU A 14 1.96 14.11 -9.07
CA GLU A 14 3.05 14.66 -9.90
C GLU A 14 4.31 13.82 -10.00
N LYS A 15 4.54 12.87 -9.13
CA LYS A 15 5.70 11.97 -9.26
C LYS A 15 5.40 10.65 -8.58
N MET A 16 5.61 9.56 -9.30
CA MET A 16 5.88 8.30 -8.65
C MET A 16 7.18 8.50 -7.88
N THR A 17 7.04 8.75 -6.59
CA THR A 17 8.20 8.87 -5.73
C THR A 17 8.82 7.49 -5.56
N ASP A 18 10.14 7.43 -5.67
CA ASP A 18 10.87 6.24 -5.30
C ASP A 18 10.57 5.87 -3.84
N ILE A 19 10.62 4.59 -3.55
CA ILE A 19 10.45 4.10 -2.19
C ILE A 19 11.62 4.61 -1.35
N ASP A 20 11.31 5.30 -0.23
CA ASP A 20 12.33 5.71 0.71
C ASP A 20 12.65 4.55 1.65
N PRO A 21 13.86 3.96 1.58
CA PRO A 21 14.22 2.85 2.43
C PRO A 21 14.26 3.20 3.92
N ILE A 22 14.47 4.47 4.26
CA ILE A 22 14.48 4.94 5.65
C ILE A 22 13.06 4.89 6.23
N GLU A 23 12.09 5.45 5.50
CA GLU A 23 10.68 5.41 5.93
C GLU A 23 10.14 3.99 6.00
N LEU A 24 10.47 3.17 5.03
CA LEU A 24 10.10 1.75 5.02
C LEU A 24 10.69 1.04 6.24
N GLY A 25 11.95 1.26 6.53
CA GLY A 25 12.64 0.69 7.69
C GLY A 25 12.02 1.13 9.02
N GLU A 26 11.62 2.38 9.13
CA GLU A 26 10.94 2.91 10.32
C GLU A 26 9.57 2.26 10.53
N ARG A 27 8.81 2.02 9.46
CA ARG A 27 7.53 1.32 9.55
C ARG A 27 7.69 -0.13 9.99
N ILE A 28 8.70 -0.80 9.46
CA ILE A 28 9.05 -2.17 9.88
C ILE A 28 9.37 -2.20 11.38
N LYS A 29 10.24 -1.32 11.84
CA LYS A 29 10.63 -1.22 13.24
C LYS A 29 9.44 -0.90 14.14
N LYS A 30 8.64 0.09 13.77
CA LYS A 30 7.46 0.50 14.53
C LYS A 30 6.47 -0.65 14.70
N GLN A 31 6.18 -1.37 13.63
CA GLN A 31 5.26 -2.50 13.67
C GLN A 31 5.83 -3.67 14.46
N ARG A 32 7.13 -3.93 14.31
CA ARG A 32 7.82 -4.95 15.12
C ARG A 32 7.68 -4.67 16.61
N LEU A 33 7.94 -3.44 17.02
CA LEU A 33 7.82 -3.03 18.44
C LEU A 33 6.38 -3.10 18.94
N LEU A 34 5.42 -2.72 18.09
CA LEU A 34 4.00 -2.80 18.41
C LEU A 34 3.57 -4.24 18.71
N LEU A 35 4.10 -5.22 17.97
CA LEU A 35 3.82 -6.64 18.17
C LEU A 35 4.66 -7.27 19.30
N GLY A 36 5.58 -6.52 19.89
CA GLY A 36 6.46 -7.01 20.93
C GLY A 36 7.54 -7.96 20.45
N TYR A 37 7.91 -7.93 19.18
CA TYR A 37 8.92 -8.81 18.62
C TYR A 37 10.32 -8.22 18.80
N SER A 38 11.29 -9.10 19.14
CA SER A 38 12.71 -8.80 18.99
C SER A 38 13.08 -8.82 17.50
N ARG A 39 14.25 -8.26 17.15
CA ARG A 39 14.77 -8.37 15.78
C ARG A 39 15.03 -9.82 15.41
N GLU A 40 15.52 -10.61 16.36
CA GLU A 40 15.75 -12.04 16.18
C GLU A 40 14.45 -12.78 15.85
N LYS A 41 13.36 -12.43 16.55
CA LYS A 41 12.05 -13.03 16.30
C LYS A 41 11.52 -12.66 14.92
N LEU A 42 11.58 -11.39 14.55
CA LEU A 42 11.15 -10.95 13.24
C LEU A 42 11.99 -11.60 12.13
N ALA A 43 13.31 -11.66 12.32
CA ALA A 43 14.22 -12.27 11.36
C ALA A 43 13.90 -13.77 11.17
N GLU A 44 13.61 -14.49 12.24
CA GLU A 44 13.19 -15.89 12.18
C GLU A 44 11.89 -16.04 11.37
N LEU A 45 10.89 -15.22 11.65
CA LEU A 45 9.59 -15.28 10.97
C LEU A 45 9.68 -14.91 9.49
N ALA A 46 10.55 -13.99 9.14
CA ALA A 46 10.76 -13.53 7.76
C ALA A 46 11.86 -14.29 7.02
N ASP A 47 12.47 -15.28 7.63
CA ASP A 47 13.55 -16.08 7.06
C ASP A 47 14.71 -15.21 6.54
N ILE A 48 15.15 -14.28 7.38
CA ILE A 48 16.33 -13.42 7.14
C ILE A 48 17.23 -13.45 8.38
N THR A 49 18.45 -12.92 8.24
CA THR A 49 19.35 -12.81 9.39
C THR A 49 18.98 -11.62 10.28
N PRO A 50 19.23 -11.69 11.61
CA PRO A 50 19.02 -10.53 12.48
C PRO A 50 19.80 -9.28 12.03
N ARG A 51 21.00 -9.48 11.51
CA ARG A 51 21.82 -8.38 10.97
C ARG A 51 21.14 -7.71 9.77
N PHE A 52 20.60 -8.50 8.86
CA PHE A 52 19.88 -7.97 7.71
C PHE A 52 18.60 -7.23 8.15
N CYS A 53 17.87 -7.78 9.12
CA CYS A 53 16.72 -7.11 9.72
C CYS A 53 17.10 -5.74 10.30
N TYR A 54 18.20 -5.67 11.03
CA TYR A 54 18.73 -4.40 11.56
C TYR A 54 19.04 -3.40 10.45
N ASP A 55 19.74 -3.84 9.41
CA ASP A 55 20.10 -3.00 8.28
C ASP A 55 18.85 -2.49 7.52
N LEU A 56 17.82 -3.31 7.39
CA LEU A 56 16.55 -2.91 6.79
C LEU A 56 15.83 -1.85 7.63
N GLU A 57 15.78 -2.02 8.94
CA GLU A 57 15.16 -1.04 9.85
C GLU A 57 15.85 0.32 9.81
N LEU A 58 17.15 0.36 9.54
CA LEU A 58 17.92 1.59 9.39
C LEU A 58 17.88 2.19 7.99
N GLY A 59 17.29 1.48 7.03
CA GLY A 59 17.25 1.92 5.64
C GLY A 59 18.58 1.81 4.92
N LEU A 60 19.52 0.97 5.42
CA LEU A 60 20.84 0.83 4.86
C LEU A 60 20.91 -0.12 3.67
N LYS A 61 19.91 -0.98 3.51
CA LYS A 61 19.84 -1.99 2.46
C LYS A 61 18.45 -2.07 1.85
N ASN A 62 18.40 -2.47 0.60
CA ASN A 62 17.17 -2.81 -0.09
C ASN A 62 16.86 -4.29 0.11
N MET A 63 15.60 -4.64 -0.11
CA MET A 63 15.14 -6.01 0.01
C MET A 63 14.52 -6.48 -1.30
N SER A 64 14.49 -7.78 -1.51
CA SER A 64 13.75 -8.39 -2.61
C SER A 64 12.25 -8.32 -2.35
N VAL A 65 11.45 -8.47 -3.41
CA VAL A 65 9.98 -8.55 -3.30
C VAL A 65 9.57 -9.71 -2.40
N ASN A 66 10.26 -10.84 -2.47
CA ASN A 66 9.99 -11.99 -1.60
C ASN A 66 10.22 -11.66 -0.13
N THR A 67 11.31 -10.97 0.20
CA THR A 67 11.59 -10.54 1.59
C THR A 67 10.52 -9.56 2.07
N LEU A 68 10.11 -8.62 1.23
CA LEU A 68 9.04 -7.68 1.56
C LEU A 68 7.71 -8.41 1.88
N LEU A 69 7.35 -9.40 1.07
CA LEU A 69 6.17 -10.21 1.31
C LEU A 69 6.26 -10.98 2.63
N LYS A 70 7.40 -11.60 2.91
CA LYS A 70 7.63 -12.31 4.17
C LYS A 70 7.54 -11.40 5.39
N LEU A 71 8.09 -10.18 5.28
CA LEU A 71 8.00 -9.18 6.35
C LEU A 71 6.56 -8.71 6.56
N SER A 72 5.82 -8.45 5.50
CA SER A 72 4.41 -8.04 5.61
C SER A 72 3.58 -9.11 6.31
N THR A 73 3.78 -10.36 5.97
CA THR A 73 3.11 -11.50 6.60
C THR A 73 3.50 -11.63 8.08
N ALA A 74 4.78 -11.56 8.38
CA ALA A 74 5.30 -11.66 9.75
C ALA A 74 4.80 -10.52 10.64
N LEU A 75 4.66 -9.32 10.09
CA LEU A 75 4.22 -8.12 10.80
C LEU A 75 2.69 -7.92 10.80
N HIS A 76 1.95 -8.77 10.11
CA HIS A 76 0.48 -8.67 9.99
C HIS A 76 0.01 -7.34 9.40
N VAL A 77 0.74 -6.80 8.44
CA VAL A 77 0.40 -5.58 7.72
C VAL A 77 0.48 -5.83 6.21
N SER A 78 -0.17 -4.97 5.43
CA SER A 78 -0.08 -5.07 3.97
C SER A 78 1.27 -4.57 3.45
N VAL A 79 1.66 -5.06 2.28
CA VAL A 79 2.82 -4.54 1.56
C VAL A 79 2.64 -3.04 1.26
N ASP A 80 1.43 -2.63 0.88
CA ASP A 80 1.11 -1.21 0.62
C ASP A 80 1.37 -0.33 1.83
N TYR A 81 0.99 -0.79 3.03
CA TYR A 81 1.28 -0.06 4.25
C TYR A 81 2.78 0.10 4.47
N LEU A 82 3.56 -0.96 4.29
CA LEU A 82 5.01 -0.88 4.45
C LEU A 82 5.64 0.10 3.46
N LEU A 83 5.17 0.12 2.22
CA LEU A 83 5.74 0.95 1.17
C LEU A 83 5.33 2.42 1.27
N HIS A 84 4.09 2.70 1.63
CA HIS A 84 3.50 4.04 1.54
C HIS A 84 3.04 4.61 2.89
N GLY A 85 2.86 3.77 3.91
CA GLY A 85 2.32 4.18 5.20
C GLY A 85 0.81 4.43 5.15
N SER A 86 0.26 4.89 6.28
CA SER A 86 -1.14 5.28 6.37
C SER A 86 -1.28 6.74 5.93
N THR A 87 -2.05 7.00 4.87
CA THR A 87 -2.40 8.34 4.44
C THR A 87 -3.84 8.66 4.81
N GLN A 88 -4.14 9.93 5.06
CA GLN A 88 -5.53 10.36 5.30
C GLN A 88 -6.45 10.05 4.11
N GLU A 89 -5.89 9.97 2.93
CA GLU A 89 -6.60 9.61 1.71
C GLU A 89 -7.18 8.19 1.76
N THR A 90 -6.55 7.27 2.51
CA THR A 90 -7.07 5.90 2.67
C THR A 90 -8.46 5.86 3.30
N ASN A 91 -8.84 6.87 4.09
CA ASN A 91 -10.16 6.91 4.73
C ASN A 91 -11.29 7.13 3.72
N TYR A 92 -11.08 7.98 2.71
CA TYR A 92 -12.07 8.20 1.64
C TYR A 92 -12.29 6.92 0.84
N TYR A 93 -11.21 6.26 0.47
CA TYR A 93 -11.27 5.03 -0.30
C TYR A 93 -11.89 3.89 0.50
N SER A 94 -11.60 3.81 1.80
CA SER A 94 -12.20 2.82 2.70
C SER A 94 -13.73 2.94 2.74
N SER A 95 -14.26 4.16 2.82
CA SER A 95 -15.70 4.41 2.79
C SER A 95 -16.31 4.00 1.45
N LEU A 96 -15.64 4.34 0.35
CA LEU A 96 -16.09 3.97 -0.99
C LEU A 96 -16.07 2.45 -1.18
N PHE A 97 -14.99 1.78 -0.75
CA PHE A 97 -14.90 0.32 -0.80
C PHE A 97 -16.01 -0.35 0.01
N SER A 98 -16.32 0.18 1.19
CA SER A 98 -17.43 -0.34 2.00
C SER A 98 -18.77 -0.26 1.26
N LEU A 99 -19.01 0.82 0.53
CA LEU A 99 -20.20 0.95 -0.31
C LEU A 99 -20.19 -0.06 -1.46
N ILE A 100 -19.06 -0.24 -2.11
CA ILE A 100 -18.92 -1.20 -3.21
C ILE A 100 -19.16 -2.64 -2.73
N GLU A 101 -18.69 -2.98 -1.53
CA GLU A 101 -18.91 -4.31 -0.94
C GLU A 101 -20.38 -4.62 -0.70
N THR A 102 -21.25 -3.62 -0.54
CA THR A 102 -22.69 -3.82 -0.41
C THR A 102 -23.39 -4.11 -1.75
N CYS A 103 -22.70 -3.88 -2.86
CA CYS A 103 -23.25 -4.14 -4.19
C CYS A 103 -23.31 -5.66 -4.45
N PRO A 104 -24.45 -6.17 -4.94
CA PRO A 104 -24.52 -7.58 -5.35
C PRO A 104 -23.47 -7.90 -6.42
N LYS A 105 -22.81 -9.04 -6.29
CA LYS A 105 -21.75 -9.45 -7.21
C LYS A 105 -22.19 -9.49 -8.68
N ARG A 106 -23.45 -9.83 -8.92
CA ARG A 106 -24.05 -9.85 -10.26
C ARG A 106 -24.10 -8.46 -10.93
N ASP A 107 -24.12 -7.40 -10.13
CA ASP A 107 -24.26 -6.02 -10.61
C ASP A 107 -22.93 -5.25 -10.63
N LEU A 108 -21.82 -5.86 -10.20
CA LEU A 108 -20.51 -5.20 -10.15
C LEU A 108 -20.04 -4.70 -11.53
N ALA A 109 -20.27 -5.48 -12.58
CA ALA A 109 -19.89 -5.05 -13.94
C ALA A 109 -20.67 -3.81 -14.37
N HIS A 110 -21.94 -3.71 -14.01
CA HIS A 110 -22.78 -2.54 -14.27
C HIS A 110 -22.31 -1.32 -13.46
N LEU A 111 -21.98 -1.53 -12.19
CA LEU A 111 -21.43 -0.48 -11.33
C LEU A 111 -20.10 0.05 -11.89
N GLU A 112 -19.23 -0.82 -12.35
CA GLU A 112 -17.97 -0.45 -13.00
C GLU A 112 -18.20 0.45 -14.21
N GLN A 113 -19.18 0.13 -15.06
CA GLN A 113 -19.55 0.95 -16.22
C GLN A 113 -20.05 2.34 -15.80
N ILE A 114 -20.88 2.43 -14.77
CA ILE A 114 -21.37 3.71 -14.23
C ILE A 114 -20.20 4.57 -13.76
N ILE A 115 -19.31 4.01 -12.98
CA ILE A 115 -18.13 4.72 -12.46
C ILE A 115 -17.25 5.19 -13.63
N SER A 116 -16.99 4.32 -14.60
CA SER A 116 -16.18 4.64 -15.77
C SER A 116 -16.77 5.79 -16.58
N HIS A 117 -18.06 5.75 -16.86
CA HIS A 117 -18.76 6.81 -17.60
C HIS A 117 -18.75 8.13 -16.83
N TYR A 118 -18.95 8.10 -15.52
CA TYR A 118 -18.89 9.29 -14.68
C TYR A 118 -17.51 9.96 -14.75
N ILE A 119 -16.46 9.16 -14.60
CA ILE A 119 -15.08 9.66 -14.66
C ILE A 119 -14.76 10.28 -16.02
N GLN A 120 -15.20 9.65 -17.11
CA GLN A 120 -15.02 10.18 -18.46
C GLN A 120 -15.76 11.51 -18.66
N ALA A 121 -16.99 11.62 -18.18
CA ALA A 121 -17.79 12.84 -18.28
C ALA A 121 -17.14 14.01 -17.56
N VAL A 122 -16.67 13.80 -16.33
CA VAL A 122 -15.96 14.82 -15.54
C VAL A 122 -14.66 15.25 -16.21
N ARG A 123 -13.95 14.31 -16.83
CA ARG A 123 -12.71 14.58 -17.54
C ARG A 123 -12.94 15.44 -18.78
N ASN A 124 -13.96 15.12 -19.57
CA ASN A 124 -14.31 15.89 -20.78
C ASN A 124 -14.69 17.33 -20.45
N ASP A 125 -15.38 17.56 -19.34
CA ASP A 125 -15.73 18.92 -18.88
C ASP A 125 -14.51 19.77 -18.55
N LYS A 126 -13.41 19.15 -18.10
CA LYS A 126 -12.15 19.85 -17.80
C LYS A 126 -11.35 20.18 -19.06
N GLU A 127 -11.55 19.46 -20.15
CA GLU A 127 -10.83 19.67 -21.42
C GLU A 127 -11.54 20.67 -22.33
N SER A 128 -12.77 21.05 -22.02
CA SER A 128 -13.50 22.10 -22.70
C SER A 128 -13.41 23.41 -21.91
#